data_e99149df544b3353c5fcf28a6d5d835a
#
_entry.id   e99149df544b3353c5fcf28a6d5d835a
#
_cell.length_a   1.000
_cell.length_b   1.000
_cell.length_c   1.000
_cell.angle_alpha   90.00
_cell.angle_beta   90.00
_cell.angle_gamma   90.00
#
_symmetry.space_group_name_H-M   'P 1'
#
loop_
_entity.id
_entity.type
_entity.pdbx_description
1 polymer ?
#
loop_
_entity_poly.entity_id
_entity_poly.type
_entity_poly.pdbx_seq_one_letter_code
_entity_poly.pdbx_strand_id
1 'polypeptide(L)'
;MAGQPGFVTGQPATPGGPGAGPAGYPGGQPGVPTGYPPAAPGFPPPAPPKKKKRGVLIAAIALAVVLVLCVGGGVAAFLTLRNVETGEGANEPATAVDQFLTAVYKEQDATKAASLVCASARDDDKIAAKVAEVEKYASAYQNPRFRWSAPKVDNRNADRATVSAKVTMTTSDEKVAEQELRFTVVQKTGWWVCEVA
;
A
#
# COMPACT_ATOMS: atom_id res chain seq x y z
N MET A 1 -18.89 21.43 44.66
CA MET A 1 -20.15 21.52 43.94
C MET A 1 -19.86 21.00 42.53
N ALA A 2 -20.01 19.72 42.26
CA ALA A 2 -21.24 19.01 41.93
C ALA A 2 -21.74 19.38 40.52
N GLY A 3 -21.71 18.38 39.64
CA GLY A 3 -22.44 18.38 38.38
C GLY A 3 -21.92 17.46 37.34
N GLN A 4 -22.07 16.13 37.50
CA GLN A 4 -22.27 15.23 36.37
C GLN A 4 -23.77 15.18 36.09
N PRO A 5 -24.17 15.02 34.84
CA PRO A 5 -24.96 13.89 34.39
C PRO A 5 -24.56 13.49 32.95
N GLY A 6 -24.81 12.34 32.41
CA GLY A 6 -25.73 11.27 32.66
C GLY A 6 -25.64 10.36 31.45
N PHE A 7 -25.45 9.07 31.66
CA PHE A 7 -25.49 8.02 30.65
C PHE A 7 -26.90 7.90 30.06
N VAL A 8 -27.00 7.81 28.72
CA VAL A 8 -28.19 7.25 28.07
C VAL A 8 -27.75 6.05 27.24
N THR A 9 -28.02 4.91 27.79
CA THR A 9 -28.04 3.61 27.09
C THR A 9 -29.28 3.55 26.20
N GLY A 10 -29.08 3.45 24.92
CA GLY A 10 -30.11 3.15 23.93
C GLY A 10 -29.76 1.89 23.18
N GLN A 11 -30.36 0.78 23.61
CA GLN A 11 -30.34 -0.50 22.95
C GLN A 11 -31.53 -0.56 21.98
N PRO A 12 -31.37 -0.87 20.70
CA PRO A 12 -32.51 -1.24 19.88
C PRO A 12 -32.65 -2.77 19.79
N ALA A 13 -33.88 -3.17 20.02
CA ALA A 13 -34.43 -4.48 20.01
C ALA A 13 -34.37 -5.16 18.64
N THR A 14 -34.19 -6.48 18.71
CA THR A 14 -34.48 -7.48 17.70
C THR A 14 -36.01 -7.63 17.51
N PRO A 15 -36.51 -7.85 16.31
CA PRO A 15 -37.76 -8.60 16.11
C PRO A 15 -37.47 -9.93 15.45
N GLY A 16 -37.81 -10.94 16.05
CA GLY A 16 -38.59 -12.11 16.12
C GLY A 16 -39.07 -12.63 14.79
N GLY A 17 -38.73 -13.89 14.46
CA GLY A 17 -39.53 -14.72 13.60
C GLY A 17 -40.78 -15.20 14.33
N PRO A 18 -41.77 -15.61 13.64
CA PRO A 18 -42.10 -17.03 13.65
C PRO A 18 -42.83 -17.49 12.39
N GLY A 19 -42.91 -18.76 12.23
CA GLY A 19 -44.17 -19.39 12.01
C GLY A 19 -44.09 -20.71 11.30
N ALA A 20 -44.26 -21.71 12.06
CA ALA A 20 -44.47 -23.11 11.72
C ALA A 20 -45.70 -23.33 10.84
N GLY A 21 -45.65 -24.46 10.09
CA GLY A 21 -46.65 -25.02 9.24
C GLY A 21 -48.00 -25.29 9.87
N PRO A 22 -48.89 -26.02 9.26
CA PRO A 22 -48.89 -27.47 9.36
C PRO A 22 -49.35 -28.28 8.13
N ALA A 23 -49.01 -29.51 8.19
CA ALA A 23 -49.55 -30.75 7.69
C ALA A 23 -50.96 -30.79 7.05
N GLY A 24 -51.09 -31.64 6.05
CA GLY A 24 -52.36 -32.11 5.54
C GLY A 24 -52.22 -33.12 4.42
N TYR A 25 -52.08 -34.41 4.72
CA TYR A 25 -52.55 -35.53 3.85
C TYR A 25 -54.02 -35.74 4.10
N PRO A 26 -54.84 -36.26 3.15
CA PRO A 26 -54.78 -37.65 2.75
C PRO A 26 -55.22 -37.98 1.30
N GLY A 27 -54.75 -39.08 0.81
CA GLY A 27 -55.47 -40.21 0.36
C GLY A 27 -56.28 -40.15 -0.94
N GLY A 28 -56.04 -41.14 -1.82
CA GLY A 28 -56.96 -41.54 -2.88
C GLY A 28 -56.30 -42.21 -4.08
N GLN A 29 -55.93 -43.47 -4.01
CA GLN A 29 -56.03 -44.37 -5.17
C GLN A 29 -57.42 -44.92 -5.23
N PRO A 30 -58.08 -45.27 -6.37
CA PRO A 30 -57.63 -46.35 -7.27
C PRO A 30 -58.03 -46.16 -8.75
N GLY A 31 -57.57 -47.02 -9.61
CA GLY A 31 -58.18 -47.26 -10.89
C GLY A 31 -57.26 -47.52 -12.04
N VAL A 32 -56.85 -48.79 -12.18
CA VAL A 32 -56.31 -49.29 -13.46
C VAL A 32 -57.51 -49.69 -14.34
N PRO A 33 -57.50 -49.38 -15.64
CA PRO A 33 -57.82 -50.36 -16.63
C PRO A 33 -56.76 -50.56 -17.68
N THR A 34 -56.36 -51.79 -17.82
CA THR A 34 -55.71 -52.44 -18.92
C THR A 34 -56.37 -52.14 -20.26
N GLY A 35 -55.54 -51.74 -21.23
CA GLY A 35 -55.91 -51.68 -22.63
C GLY A 35 -54.75 -51.30 -23.51
N TYR A 36 -53.96 -52.30 -23.92
CA TYR A 36 -52.93 -52.11 -24.97
C TYR A 36 -53.64 -52.22 -26.33
N PRO A 37 -53.46 -51.24 -27.22
CA PRO A 37 -53.51 -51.46 -28.66
C PRO A 37 -52.11 -51.72 -29.24
N PRO A 38 -51.99 -52.47 -30.36
CA PRO A 38 -50.75 -53.02 -30.85
C PRO A 38 -49.80 -51.97 -31.45
N ALA A 39 -48.52 -52.31 -31.35
CA ALA A 39 -47.40 -51.55 -31.82
C ALA A 39 -47.50 -51.15 -33.31
N ALA A 40 -47.35 -49.86 -33.58
CA ALA A 40 -47.06 -49.30 -34.91
C ALA A 40 -45.53 -49.29 -35.12
N PRO A 41 -45.02 -49.56 -36.35
CA PRO A 41 -43.59 -49.70 -36.59
C PRO A 41 -42.88 -48.36 -36.64
N GLY A 42 -41.75 -48.33 -35.91
CA GLY A 42 -40.51 -47.66 -36.24
C GLY A 42 -40.50 -46.17 -36.48
N PHE A 43 -40.41 -45.40 -35.38
CA PHE A 43 -39.70 -44.11 -35.46
C PHE A 43 -38.33 -44.23 -34.79
N PRO A 44 -37.25 -43.78 -35.43
CA PRO A 44 -35.96 -43.78 -34.78
C PRO A 44 -35.96 -42.82 -33.58
N PRO A 45 -35.24 -43.16 -32.49
CA PRO A 45 -35.18 -42.33 -31.32
C PRO A 45 -34.66 -40.94 -31.65
N PRO A 46 -35.23 -39.88 -31.06
CA PRO A 46 -34.75 -38.53 -31.26
C PRO A 46 -33.31 -38.41 -30.78
N ALA A 47 -32.44 -37.83 -31.64
CA ALA A 47 -31.02 -37.61 -31.34
C ALA A 47 -30.92 -36.76 -30.06
N PRO A 48 -29.94 -37.03 -29.16
CA PRO A 48 -29.76 -36.29 -27.93
C PRO A 48 -29.49 -34.83 -28.28
N PRO A 49 -30.07 -33.88 -27.50
CA PRO A 49 -29.90 -32.46 -27.76
C PRO A 49 -28.41 -32.10 -27.65
N LYS A 50 -27.83 -31.56 -28.74
CA LYS A 50 -26.48 -30.99 -28.74
C LYS A 50 -26.43 -29.91 -27.66
N LYS A 51 -25.76 -30.16 -26.54
CA LYS A 51 -25.50 -29.20 -25.49
C LYS A 51 -24.82 -27.98 -26.11
N LYS A 52 -25.54 -26.89 -26.23
CA LYS A 52 -25.06 -25.63 -26.77
C LYS A 52 -23.87 -25.21 -25.91
N LYS A 53 -22.70 -25.03 -26.53
CA LYS A 53 -21.42 -24.62 -25.92
C LYS A 53 -21.44 -23.19 -25.28
N ARG A 54 -22.65 -22.65 -25.01
CA ARG A 54 -22.83 -21.33 -24.38
C ARG A 54 -22.31 -21.30 -22.95
N GLY A 55 -22.41 -22.40 -22.20
CA GLY A 55 -21.89 -22.46 -20.83
C GLY A 55 -20.35 -22.37 -20.75
N VAL A 56 -19.65 -22.96 -21.71
CA VAL A 56 -18.19 -22.90 -21.77
C VAL A 56 -17.71 -21.48 -22.14
N LEU A 57 -18.46 -20.81 -23.02
CA LEU A 57 -18.12 -19.43 -23.42
C LEU A 57 -18.37 -18.44 -22.26
N ILE A 58 -19.45 -18.61 -21.49
CA ILE A 58 -19.71 -17.81 -20.29
C ILE A 58 -18.68 -18.06 -19.22
N ALA A 59 -18.29 -19.33 -19.00
CA ALA A 59 -17.24 -19.69 -18.04
C ALA A 59 -15.87 -19.10 -18.45
N ALA A 60 -15.53 -19.11 -19.75
CA ALA A 60 -14.30 -18.52 -20.26
C ALA A 60 -14.27 -16.99 -20.10
N ILE A 61 -15.40 -16.30 -20.36
CA ILE A 61 -15.50 -14.85 -20.16
C ILE A 61 -15.37 -14.52 -18.67
N ALA A 62 -16.06 -15.25 -17.78
CA ALA A 62 -15.98 -15.04 -16.36
C ALA A 62 -14.55 -15.21 -15.83
N LEU A 63 -13.82 -16.23 -16.30
CA LEU A 63 -12.44 -16.50 -15.92
C LEU A 63 -11.50 -15.40 -16.46
N ALA A 64 -11.71 -14.93 -17.67
CA ALA A 64 -10.94 -13.81 -18.23
C ALA A 64 -11.16 -12.51 -17.44
N VAL A 65 -12.39 -12.21 -17.03
CA VAL A 65 -12.69 -11.03 -16.21
C VAL A 65 -12.01 -11.12 -14.85
N VAL A 66 -12.05 -12.28 -14.21
CA VAL A 66 -11.36 -12.51 -12.91
C VAL A 66 -9.85 -12.35 -13.07
N LEU A 67 -9.24 -12.89 -14.14
CA LEU A 67 -7.82 -12.72 -14.41
C LEU A 67 -7.45 -11.25 -14.64
N VAL A 68 -8.23 -10.50 -15.40
CA VAL A 68 -7.99 -9.06 -15.62
C VAL A 68 -8.10 -8.28 -14.31
N LEU A 69 -9.10 -8.58 -13.47
CA LEU A 69 -9.25 -7.96 -12.15
C LEU A 69 -8.10 -8.33 -11.21
N CYS A 70 -7.63 -9.59 -11.21
CA CYS A 70 -6.50 -10.02 -10.39
C CYS A 70 -5.19 -9.37 -10.85
N VAL A 71 -4.94 -9.29 -12.16
CA VAL A 71 -3.73 -8.65 -12.70
C VAL A 71 -3.79 -7.14 -12.51
N GLY A 72 -4.93 -6.51 -12.85
CA GLY A 72 -5.11 -5.06 -12.68
C GLY A 72 -5.11 -4.64 -11.21
N GLY A 73 -5.79 -5.40 -10.35
CA GLY A 73 -5.79 -5.17 -8.90
C GLY A 73 -4.44 -5.41 -8.25
N GLY A 74 -3.72 -6.46 -8.69
CA GLY A 74 -2.37 -6.77 -8.20
C GLY A 74 -1.34 -5.68 -8.54
N VAL A 75 -1.37 -5.15 -9.77
CA VAL A 75 -0.49 -4.05 -10.20
C VAL A 75 -0.82 -2.77 -9.43
N ALA A 76 -2.10 -2.42 -9.29
CA ALA A 76 -2.50 -1.24 -8.53
C ALA A 76 -2.10 -1.37 -7.05
N ALA A 77 -2.33 -2.52 -6.41
CA ALA A 77 -1.91 -2.78 -5.03
C ALA A 77 -0.38 -2.75 -4.89
N PHE A 78 0.36 -3.31 -5.85
CA PHE A 78 1.82 -3.27 -5.84
C PHE A 78 2.37 -1.85 -5.99
N LEU A 79 1.77 -1.03 -6.86
CA LEU A 79 2.17 0.37 -7.03
C LEU A 79 1.82 1.23 -5.80
N THR A 80 0.67 0.96 -5.15
CA THR A 80 0.31 1.65 -3.90
C THR A 80 1.20 1.23 -2.74
N LEU A 81 1.58 -0.06 -2.65
CA LEU A 81 2.50 -0.55 -1.62
C LEU A 81 3.92 0.03 -1.78
N ARG A 82 4.37 0.28 -3.01
CA ARG A 82 5.65 0.97 -3.25
C ARG A 82 5.67 2.42 -2.77
N ASN A 83 4.50 3.06 -2.69
CA ASN A 83 4.37 4.44 -2.24
C ASN A 83 3.96 4.57 -0.76
N VAL A 84 3.85 3.45 -0.04
CA VAL A 84 3.63 3.47 1.41
C VAL A 84 4.97 3.66 2.09
N GLU A 85 5.07 4.70 2.89
CA GLU A 85 6.23 4.91 3.75
C GLU A 85 6.29 3.80 4.78
N THR A 86 7.42 3.11 4.85
CA THR A 86 7.67 2.06 5.85
C THR A 86 8.44 2.68 7.01
N GLY A 87 7.83 2.72 8.18
CA GLY A 87 8.41 3.27 9.40
C GLY A 87 7.77 4.58 9.84
N GLU A 88 8.31 5.15 10.89
CA GLU A 88 7.89 6.44 11.43
C GLU A 88 8.80 7.53 10.87
N GLY A 89 8.20 8.49 10.15
CA GLY A 89 8.91 9.71 9.74
C GLY A 89 9.27 10.57 10.96
N ALA A 90 10.15 11.54 10.77
CA ALA A 90 10.52 12.45 11.83
C ALA A 90 9.34 13.33 12.26
N ASN A 91 9.33 13.76 13.53
CA ASN A 91 8.27 14.60 14.07
C ASN A 91 8.29 16.02 13.47
N GLU A 92 9.45 16.50 13.05
CA GLU A 92 9.64 17.85 12.52
C GLU A 92 10.48 17.83 11.24
N PRO A 93 10.26 18.80 10.31
CA PRO A 93 11.01 18.87 9.06
C PRO A 93 12.52 18.98 9.24
N ALA A 94 12.96 19.80 10.21
CA ALA A 94 14.38 19.98 10.53
C ALA A 94 15.01 18.68 11.05
N THR A 95 14.28 17.92 11.87
CA THR A 95 14.71 16.62 12.40
C THR A 95 14.87 15.58 11.29
N ALA A 96 13.96 15.56 10.29
CA ALA A 96 14.08 14.67 9.14
C ALA A 96 15.39 14.90 8.38
N VAL A 97 15.74 16.16 8.15
CA VAL A 97 16.97 16.54 7.47
C VAL A 97 18.20 16.23 8.32
N ASP A 98 18.17 16.48 9.63
CA ASP A 98 19.31 16.19 10.52
C ASP A 98 19.59 14.68 10.58
N GLN A 99 18.55 13.84 10.68
CA GLN A 99 18.70 12.38 10.65
C GLN A 99 19.28 11.91 9.30
N PHE A 100 18.80 12.46 8.18
CA PHE A 100 19.31 12.13 6.86
C PHE A 100 20.79 12.53 6.70
N LEU A 101 21.16 13.75 7.11
CA LEU A 101 22.55 14.19 7.08
C LEU A 101 23.44 13.34 7.98
N THR A 102 22.94 12.92 9.14
CA THR A 102 23.64 12.00 10.03
C THR A 102 23.91 10.66 9.36
N ALA A 103 22.90 10.06 8.72
CA ALA A 103 23.04 8.79 8.02
C ALA A 103 24.05 8.87 6.87
N VAL A 104 24.01 9.95 6.08
CA VAL A 104 24.90 10.14 4.91
C VAL A 104 26.33 10.50 5.29
N TYR A 105 26.53 11.50 6.16
CA TYR A 105 27.85 12.09 6.39
C TYR A 105 28.58 11.56 7.62
N LYS A 106 27.86 11.09 8.63
CA LYS A 106 28.45 10.62 9.88
C LYS A 106 28.48 9.11 9.98
N GLU A 107 27.36 8.45 9.67
CA GLU A 107 27.25 7.01 9.75
C GLU A 107 27.68 6.33 8.44
N GLN A 108 27.57 7.04 7.32
CA GLN A 108 27.85 6.53 5.98
C GLN A 108 27.06 5.25 5.67
N ASP A 109 25.82 5.24 6.11
CA ASP A 109 24.90 4.10 5.98
C ASP A 109 23.86 4.40 4.91
N ALA A 110 24.05 3.82 3.71
CA ALA A 110 23.16 3.98 2.58
C ALA A 110 21.76 3.42 2.85
N THR A 111 21.67 2.28 3.57
CA THR A 111 20.39 1.65 3.91
C THR A 111 19.58 2.52 4.86
N LYS A 112 20.24 3.08 5.87
CA LYS A 112 19.61 4.00 6.80
C LYS A 112 19.21 5.31 6.10
N ALA A 113 20.09 5.87 5.26
CA ALA A 113 19.77 7.06 4.48
C ALA A 113 18.56 6.82 3.57
N ALA A 114 18.48 5.69 2.88
CA ALA A 114 17.35 5.31 2.04
C ALA A 114 16.05 5.17 2.84
N SER A 115 16.11 4.65 4.08
CA SER A 115 14.93 4.53 4.95
C SER A 115 14.35 5.87 5.41
N LEU A 116 15.11 6.97 5.30
CA LEU A 116 14.70 8.33 5.65
C LEU A 116 14.19 9.14 4.45
N VAL A 117 14.28 8.56 3.25
CA VAL A 117 13.78 9.16 2.01
C VAL A 117 12.37 8.67 1.71
N CYS A 118 11.49 9.60 1.28
CA CYS A 118 10.12 9.25 0.93
C CYS A 118 10.06 8.21 -0.20
N ALA A 119 9.10 7.28 -0.13
CA ALA A 119 9.00 6.14 -1.03
C ALA A 119 8.93 6.54 -2.52
N SER A 120 8.32 7.68 -2.83
CA SER A 120 8.21 8.18 -4.21
C SER A 120 9.52 8.67 -4.82
N ALA A 121 10.50 9.05 -3.98
CA ALA A 121 11.80 9.57 -4.42
C ALA A 121 12.96 8.64 -4.04
N ARG A 122 12.68 7.53 -3.36
CA ARG A 122 13.70 6.56 -2.93
C ARG A 122 14.27 5.84 -4.14
N ASP A 123 15.55 6.03 -4.34
CA ASP A 123 16.37 5.36 -5.34
C ASP A 123 17.61 4.85 -4.60
N ASP A 124 17.56 3.58 -4.22
CA ASP A 124 18.58 2.98 -3.36
C ASP A 124 19.97 3.02 -4.01
N ASP A 125 20.05 2.86 -5.34
CA ASP A 125 21.31 2.91 -6.08
C ASP A 125 21.91 4.31 -6.08
N LYS A 126 21.09 5.35 -6.28
CA LYS A 126 21.56 6.75 -6.22
C LYS A 126 21.98 7.16 -4.82
N ILE A 127 21.24 6.71 -3.81
CA ILE A 127 21.58 7.00 -2.41
C ILE A 127 22.88 6.30 -2.05
N ALA A 128 23.05 5.02 -2.42
CA ALA A 128 24.27 4.28 -2.20
C ALA A 128 25.47 4.93 -2.92
N ALA A 129 25.30 5.38 -4.17
CA ALA A 129 26.33 6.09 -4.91
C ALA A 129 26.76 7.41 -4.22
N LYS A 130 25.80 8.15 -3.64
CA LYS A 130 26.11 9.38 -2.88
C LYS A 130 26.84 9.10 -1.57
N VAL A 131 26.45 8.07 -0.85
CA VAL A 131 27.15 7.64 0.37
C VAL A 131 28.57 7.19 0.03
N ALA A 132 28.75 6.39 -1.02
CA ALA A 132 30.06 5.96 -1.50
C ALA A 132 30.94 7.14 -1.94
N GLU A 133 30.37 8.21 -2.50
CA GLU A 133 31.08 9.44 -2.81
C GLU A 133 31.60 10.13 -1.53
N VAL A 134 30.77 10.19 -0.48
CA VAL A 134 31.19 10.73 0.83
C VAL A 134 32.32 9.88 1.44
N GLU A 135 32.20 8.55 1.41
CA GLU A 135 33.25 7.62 1.86
C GLU A 135 34.56 7.82 1.09
N LYS A 136 34.47 8.02 -0.24
CA LYS A 136 35.63 8.32 -1.08
C LYS A 136 36.31 9.61 -0.65
N TYR A 137 35.57 10.68 -0.36
CA TYR A 137 36.14 11.90 0.18
C TYR A 137 36.73 11.68 1.57
N ALA A 138 36.03 10.91 2.42
CA ALA A 138 36.50 10.55 3.75
C ALA A 138 37.85 9.79 3.71
N SER A 139 38.03 8.93 2.73
CA SER A 139 39.30 8.17 2.55
C SER A 139 40.41 8.94 1.83
N ALA A 140 40.02 9.87 0.94
CA ALA A 140 41.01 10.66 0.16
C ALA A 140 41.74 11.72 0.99
N TYR A 141 41.11 12.20 2.06
CA TYR A 141 41.67 13.21 2.95
C TYR A 141 41.94 12.63 4.33
N GLN A 142 43.04 12.97 4.97
CA GLN A 142 43.38 12.47 6.29
C GLN A 142 42.38 13.00 7.32
N ASN A 143 41.56 12.09 7.89
CA ASN A 143 40.57 12.36 8.93
C ASN A 143 39.66 13.59 8.65
N PRO A 144 38.93 13.63 7.53
CA PRO A 144 38.03 14.74 7.26
C PRO A 144 36.87 14.71 8.28
N ARG A 145 36.47 15.89 8.71
CA ARG A 145 35.35 16.07 9.62
C ARG A 145 34.22 16.74 8.88
N PHE A 146 33.06 16.03 8.84
CA PHE A 146 31.84 16.61 8.33
C PHE A 146 31.04 17.20 9.49
N ARG A 147 30.55 18.42 9.28
CA ARG A 147 29.64 19.12 10.20
C ARG A 147 28.57 19.81 9.35
N TRP A 148 27.44 20.08 9.95
CA TRP A 148 26.41 20.89 9.31
C TRP A 148 25.79 21.86 10.31
N SER A 149 25.28 22.97 9.75
CA SER A 149 24.49 23.92 10.54
C SER A 149 23.18 23.28 10.96
N ALA A 150 22.58 23.75 12.06
CA ALA A 150 21.23 23.32 12.41
C ALA A 150 20.31 23.54 11.21
N PRO A 151 19.57 22.50 10.75
CA PRO A 151 18.67 22.62 9.62
C PRO A 151 17.60 23.69 9.88
N LYS A 152 17.46 24.60 8.92
CA LYS A 152 16.54 25.75 9.01
C LYS A 152 15.35 25.52 8.11
N VAL A 153 14.14 25.60 8.67
CA VAL A 153 12.90 25.55 7.89
C VAL A 153 12.68 26.94 7.24
N ASP A 154 12.81 26.98 5.91
CA ASP A 154 12.64 28.23 5.14
C ASP A 154 11.18 28.47 4.80
N ASN A 155 10.44 27.39 4.50
CA ASN A 155 9.03 27.43 4.18
C ASN A 155 8.35 26.13 4.66
N ARG A 156 7.12 26.24 5.15
CA ARG A 156 6.32 25.10 5.64
C ARG A 156 4.84 25.33 5.38
N ASN A 157 4.19 24.30 4.87
CA ASN A 157 2.73 24.16 4.86
C ASN A 157 2.33 22.84 5.55
N ALA A 158 1.05 22.44 5.45
CA ALA A 158 0.56 21.21 6.09
C ALA A 158 1.27 19.94 5.61
N ASP A 159 1.61 19.88 4.30
CA ASP A 159 2.05 18.64 3.64
C ASP A 159 3.51 18.67 3.20
N ARG A 160 4.14 19.85 3.19
CA ARG A 160 5.49 20.03 2.64
C ARG A 160 6.23 21.14 3.36
N ALA A 161 7.54 20.98 3.51
CA ALA A 161 8.43 22.04 3.93
C ALA A 161 9.72 22.05 3.10
N THR A 162 10.33 23.22 3.01
CA THR A 162 11.69 23.42 2.49
C THR A 162 12.62 23.69 3.65
N VAL A 163 13.72 22.96 3.71
CA VAL A 163 14.70 23.06 4.79
C VAL A 163 16.09 23.27 4.18
N SER A 164 16.86 24.21 4.68
CA SER A 164 18.24 24.42 4.28
C SER A 164 19.21 24.03 5.38
N ALA A 165 20.37 23.51 4.98
CA ALA A 165 21.48 23.23 5.86
C ALA A 165 22.81 23.43 5.11
N LYS A 166 23.80 24.01 5.78
CA LYS A 166 25.15 24.15 5.24
C LYS A 166 26.01 23.01 5.77
N VAL A 167 26.53 22.18 4.86
CA VAL A 167 27.46 21.10 5.18
C VAL A 167 28.89 21.64 5.01
N THR A 168 29.75 21.42 5.99
CA THR A 168 31.15 21.82 6.02
C THR A 168 32.01 20.58 6.20
N MET A 169 32.95 20.38 5.29
CA MET A 169 34.01 19.40 5.43
C MET A 169 35.31 20.14 5.82
N THR A 170 35.96 19.67 6.86
CA THR A 170 37.28 20.19 7.28
C THR A 170 38.28 19.05 7.29
N THR A 171 39.39 19.21 6.60
CA THR A 171 40.49 18.25 6.55
C THR A 171 41.49 18.47 7.67
N SER A 172 42.41 17.52 7.91
CA SER A 172 43.46 17.65 8.94
C SER A 172 44.45 18.79 8.66
N ASP A 173 44.62 19.20 7.41
CA ASP A 173 45.43 20.35 6.99
C ASP A 173 44.62 21.66 6.96
N GLU A 174 43.53 21.71 7.71
CA GLU A 174 42.64 22.86 7.93
C GLU A 174 42.00 23.44 6.66
N LYS A 175 41.98 22.68 5.57
CA LYS A 175 41.21 23.06 4.39
C LYS A 175 39.70 22.85 4.67
N VAL A 176 38.92 23.85 4.30
CA VAL A 176 37.47 23.87 4.49
C VAL A 176 36.76 23.90 3.14
N ALA A 177 35.81 23.04 2.98
CA ALA A 177 34.83 23.06 1.88
C ALA A 177 33.42 23.19 2.45
N GLU A 178 32.64 24.09 1.90
CA GLU A 178 31.26 24.33 2.34
C GLU A 178 30.29 24.15 1.17
N GLN A 179 29.15 23.55 1.46
CA GLN A 179 28.05 23.40 0.52
C GLN A 179 26.72 23.68 1.21
N GLU A 180 25.94 24.56 0.64
CA GLU A 180 24.57 24.77 1.08
C GLU A 180 23.65 23.76 0.35
N LEU A 181 22.89 23.01 1.11
CA LEU A 181 21.93 22.04 0.63
C LEU A 181 20.52 22.49 0.96
N ARG A 182 19.61 22.28 0.02
CA ARG A 182 18.20 22.56 0.20
C ARG A 182 17.43 21.26 0.04
N PHE A 183 16.57 21.00 1.01
CA PHE A 183 15.78 19.78 1.11
C PHE A 183 14.31 20.10 0.94
N THR A 184 13.62 19.30 0.13
CA THR A 184 12.16 19.24 0.14
C THR A 184 11.75 18.06 1.02
N VAL A 185 11.01 18.33 2.08
CA VAL A 185 10.47 17.32 2.99
C VAL A 185 8.95 17.30 2.92
N VAL A 186 8.36 16.11 3.02
CA VAL A 186 6.93 15.88 2.88
C VAL A 186 6.38 15.21 4.13
N GLN A 187 5.21 15.68 4.57
CA GLN A 187 4.44 15.15 5.70
C GLN A 187 3.57 13.99 5.23
N LYS A 188 3.72 12.83 5.88
CA LYS A 188 2.86 11.66 5.73
C LYS A 188 2.61 11.04 7.11
N THR A 189 3.21 9.90 7.44
CA THR A 189 3.27 9.32 8.79
C THR A 189 4.32 9.99 9.69
N GLY A 190 4.80 11.15 9.30
CA GLY A 190 5.88 11.97 9.80
C GLY A 190 6.51 12.71 8.65
N TRP A 191 7.64 13.39 8.88
CA TRP A 191 8.36 14.14 7.86
C TRP A 191 9.45 13.28 7.22
N TRP A 192 9.50 13.29 5.88
CA TRP A 192 10.39 12.48 5.05
C TRP A 192 11.13 13.36 4.06
N VAL A 193 12.41 13.10 3.84
CA VAL A 193 13.20 13.79 2.82
C VAL A 193 12.78 13.25 1.44
N CYS A 194 12.36 14.14 0.51
CA CYS A 194 11.95 13.72 -0.83
C CYS A 194 12.86 14.27 -1.93
N GLU A 195 13.60 15.36 -1.67
CA GLU A 195 14.49 15.94 -2.67
C GLU A 195 15.64 16.63 -1.96
N VAL A 196 16.82 16.58 -2.58
CA VAL A 196 18.04 17.30 -2.16
C VAL A 196 18.58 18.04 -3.38
N ALA A 197 18.74 19.37 -3.28
CA ALA A 197 19.23 20.25 -4.33
C ALA A 197 20.42 21.09 -3.82
#